data_e011a16a57f7f9a9810110f5ac605f24
#
_entry.id   e011a16a57f7f9a9810110f5ac605f24
#
_cell.length_a   1.000
_cell.length_b   1.000
_cell.length_c   1.000
_cell.angle_alpha   90.00
_cell.angle_beta   90.00
_cell.angle_gamma   90.00
#
_symmetry.space_group_name_H-M   'P 1'
#
loop_
_entity.id
_entity.type
_entity.pdbx_description
1 polymer ?
#
loop_
_entity_poly.entity_id
_entity_poly.type
_entity_poly.pdbx_seq_one_letter_code
_entity_poly.pdbx_strand_id
1 'polypeptide(L)'
;MNAQASNQVTQTMVINHVLQTNDYSLFKHIAGNRVINKLHVNRLKQSFQKEYLLSPIIVNQEMQIIDGQHRFEAAKDLGLPIRYFICNDYGLTQVQILNANTSNWKKIDYLNAYCDLGKEQYLLLRKFMQSYPDFSLPICETLLCGNLGNGRKSTNKMLVSATN
;
A
#
# COMPACT_ATOMS: atom_id res chain seq x y z
N MET A 1 -1.04 -22.67 54.87
CA MET A 1 -1.79 -22.08 53.72
C MET A 1 -0.86 -22.04 52.54
N ASN A 2 -0.94 -23.04 51.65
CA ASN A 2 -0.08 -23.11 50.46
C ASN A 2 -0.82 -22.45 49.31
N ALA A 3 -0.33 -21.29 48.87
CA ALA A 3 -0.76 -20.66 47.65
C ALA A 3 -0.10 -21.42 46.47
N GLN A 4 -0.88 -22.26 45.80
CA GLN A 4 -0.49 -22.83 44.50
C GLN A 4 -0.58 -21.70 43.46
N ALA A 5 0.59 -21.20 43.08
CA ALA A 5 0.70 -20.37 41.86
C ALA A 5 0.41 -21.26 40.66
N SER A 6 -0.77 -21.09 40.07
CA SER A 6 -1.14 -21.71 38.79
C SER A 6 -0.25 -21.11 37.71
N ASN A 7 0.74 -21.89 37.24
CA ASN A 7 1.49 -21.61 36.02
C ASN A 7 0.51 -21.73 34.85
N GLN A 8 -0.08 -20.60 34.45
CA GLN A 8 -0.74 -20.52 33.15
C GLN A 8 0.34 -20.61 32.07
N VAL A 9 0.56 -21.79 31.54
CA VAL A 9 1.34 -21.96 30.32
C VAL A 9 0.59 -21.26 29.20
N THR A 10 1.09 -20.10 28.78
CA THR A 10 0.55 -19.40 27.63
C THR A 10 0.77 -20.28 26.40
N GLN A 11 -0.31 -20.89 25.90
CA GLN A 11 -0.24 -21.76 24.73
C GLN A 11 0.06 -20.91 23.50
N THR A 12 1.29 -21.00 23.01
CA THR A 12 1.69 -20.33 21.75
C THR A 12 1.19 -21.15 20.57
N MET A 13 0.45 -20.51 19.67
CA MET A 13 -0.09 -21.12 18.46
C MET A 13 0.61 -20.55 17.24
N VAL A 14 1.04 -21.40 16.30
CA VAL A 14 1.55 -20.98 15.00
C VAL A 14 0.37 -20.64 14.11
N ILE A 15 0.29 -19.37 13.67
CA ILE A 15 -0.78 -18.90 12.77
C ILE A 15 -0.33 -18.74 11.32
N ASN A 16 0.98 -18.68 11.07
CA ASN A 16 1.54 -18.57 9.72
C ASN A 16 3.03 -18.97 9.71
N HIS A 17 3.55 -19.24 8.51
CA HIS A 17 4.96 -19.55 8.27
C HIS A 17 5.59 -18.51 7.34
N VAL A 18 6.84 -18.14 7.64
CA VAL A 18 7.64 -17.33 6.71
C VAL A 18 8.21 -18.25 5.64
N LEU A 19 7.88 -17.95 4.40
CA LEU A 19 8.37 -18.63 3.20
C LEU A 19 9.48 -17.80 2.55
N GLN A 20 10.33 -18.44 1.74
CA GLN A 20 11.41 -17.79 1.02
C GLN A 20 11.52 -18.33 -0.40
N THR A 21 11.76 -17.43 -1.38
CA THR A 21 11.97 -17.80 -2.78
C THR A 21 12.88 -16.80 -3.49
N ASN A 22 13.55 -17.27 -4.54
CA ASN A 22 14.25 -16.41 -5.50
C ASN A 22 13.46 -16.22 -6.81
N ASP A 23 12.28 -16.83 -6.91
CA ASP A 23 11.40 -16.66 -8.06
C ASP A 23 10.53 -15.41 -7.88
N TYR A 24 10.97 -14.30 -8.46
CA TYR A 24 10.25 -13.01 -8.41
C TYR A 24 9.00 -13.01 -9.29
N SER A 25 8.88 -13.94 -10.25
CA SER A 25 7.76 -14.01 -11.19
C SER A 25 6.45 -14.44 -10.52
N LEU A 26 6.54 -15.07 -9.34
CA LEU A 26 5.38 -15.46 -8.54
C LEU A 26 4.56 -14.26 -8.06
N PHE A 27 5.23 -13.11 -7.82
CA PHE A 27 4.62 -11.97 -7.16
C PHE A 27 3.95 -11.02 -8.14
N LYS A 28 2.79 -10.50 -7.74
CA LYS A 28 1.98 -9.55 -8.51
C LYS A 28 1.72 -8.29 -7.69
N HIS A 29 1.69 -7.15 -8.35
CA HIS A 29 1.19 -5.92 -7.73
C HIS A 29 -0.32 -5.94 -7.71
N ILE A 30 -0.93 -5.53 -6.60
CA ILE A 30 -2.37 -5.35 -6.52
C ILE A 30 -2.75 -4.00 -7.14
N ALA A 31 -3.79 -3.99 -7.99
CA ALA A 31 -4.34 -2.77 -8.57
C ALA A 31 -4.85 -1.82 -7.47
N GLY A 32 -4.62 -0.53 -7.62
CA GLY A 32 -5.01 0.46 -6.62
C GLY A 32 -4.03 0.64 -5.46
N ASN A 33 -2.89 -0.07 -5.43
CA ASN A 33 -1.83 0.23 -4.48
C ASN A 33 -1.06 1.50 -4.88
N ARG A 34 -0.26 2.06 -3.96
CA ARG A 34 0.55 3.26 -4.22
C ARG A 34 1.59 3.01 -5.30
N VAL A 35 1.90 4.05 -6.07
CA VAL A 35 3.00 4.03 -7.05
C VAL A 35 4.33 3.78 -6.33
N ILE A 36 5.20 2.98 -6.94
CA ILE A 36 6.54 2.69 -6.43
C ILE A 36 7.38 3.98 -6.39
N ASN A 37 7.85 4.33 -5.20
CA ASN A 37 8.75 5.46 -4.99
C ASN A 37 10.21 4.99 -5.16
N LYS A 38 10.84 5.35 -6.29
CA LYS A 38 12.21 4.96 -6.62
C LYS A 38 13.24 5.45 -5.59
N LEU A 39 13.06 6.63 -5.00
CA LEU A 39 13.97 7.13 -3.96
C LEU A 39 13.89 6.25 -2.70
N HIS A 40 12.68 5.83 -2.33
CA HIS A 40 12.50 4.92 -1.20
C HIS A 40 13.11 3.54 -1.47
N VAL A 41 12.91 2.99 -2.68
CA VAL A 41 13.56 1.74 -3.12
C VAL A 41 15.08 1.85 -3.02
N ASN A 42 15.68 2.94 -3.51
CA ASN A 42 17.13 3.13 -3.43
C ASN A 42 17.67 3.22 -2.00
N ARG A 43 16.93 3.87 -1.08
CA ARG A 43 17.29 3.89 0.35
C ARG A 43 17.23 2.48 0.97
N LEU A 44 16.22 1.70 0.62
CA LEU A 44 16.09 0.31 1.06
C LEU A 44 17.24 -0.56 0.50
N LYS A 45 17.62 -0.38 -0.76
CA LYS A 45 18.78 -1.08 -1.35
C LYS A 45 20.06 -0.81 -0.57
N GLN A 46 20.35 0.45 -0.25
CA GLN A 46 21.51 0.82 0.58
C GLN A 46 21.46 0.18 1.97
N SER A 47 20.27 0.09 2.56
CA SER A 47 20.05 -0.57 3.83
C SER A 47 20.30 -2.08 3.73
N PHE A 48 19.75 -2.73 2.71
CA PHE A 48 19.89 -4.17 2.47
C PHE A 48 21.32 -4.60 2.15
N GLN A 49 22.11 -3.73 1.49
CA GLN A 49 23.52 -3.96 1.26
C GLN A 49 24.36 -3.94 2.55
N LYS A 50 23.90 -3.21 3.57
CA LYS A 50 24.53 -3.24 4.91
C LYS A 50 24.12 -4.49 5.68
N GLU A 51 22.83 -4.73 5.73
CA GLU A 51 22.26 -5.89 6.40
C GLU A 51 20.85 -6.20 5.85
N TYR A 52 20.64 -7.41 5.36
CA TYR A 52 19.34 -7.88 4.89
C TYR A 52 18.56 -8.51 6.04
N LEU A 53 17.91 -7.68 6.84
CA LEU A 53 17.14 -8.10 8.00
C LEU A 53 15.92 -8.96 7.62
N LEU A 54 15.45 -9.76 8.57
CA LEU A 54 14.22 -10.54 8.43
C LEU A 54 13.00 -9.61 8.50
N SER A 55 12.54 -9.16 7.34
CA SER A 55 11.33 -8.34 7.20
C SER A 55 10.48 -8.88 6.06
N PRO A 56 9.65 -9.93 6.32
CA PRO A 56 8.83 -10.55 5.29
C PRO A 56 7.83 -9.57 4.69
N ILE A 57 7.52 -9.75 3.41
CA ILE A 57 6.39 -9.09 2.78
C ILE A 57 5.10 -9.88 3.03
N ILE A 58 3.95 -9.21 2.94
CA ILE A 58 2.64 -9.85 3.04
C ILE A 58 2.07 -10.00 1.64
N VAL A 59 1.63 -11.22 1.30
CA VAL A 59 0.91 -11.51 0.06
C VAL A 59 -0.41 -12.21 0.36
N ASN A 60 -1.35 -12.17 -0.58
CA ASN A 60 -2.57 -12.96 -0.52
C ASN A 60 -2.41 -14.33 -1.24
N GLN A 61 -3.49 -15.09 -1.34
CA GLN A 61 -3.50 -16.42 -1.99
C GLN A 61 -3.22 -16.36 -3.49
N GLU A 62 -3.44 -15.22 -4.16
CA GLU A 62 -3.08 -14.99 -5.56
C GLU A 62 -1.65 -14.45 -5.74
N MET A 63 -0.85 -14.43 -4.67
CA MET A 63 0.51 -13.87 -4.64
C MET A 63 0.57 -12.37 -4.94
N GLN A 64 -0.54 -11.64 -4.72
CA GLN A 64 -0.56 -10.19 -4.80
C GLN A 64 0.07 -9.58 -3.54
N ILE A 65 0.96 -8.61 -3.74
CA ILE A 65 1.68 -7.95 -2.63
C ILE A 65 0.74 -6.98 -1.91
N ILE A 66 0.39 -7.31 -0.68
CA ILE A 66 -0.45 -6.52 0.21
C ILE A 66 0.36 -5.48 0.97
N ASP A 67 1.52 -5.89 1.51
CA ASP A 67 2.49 -4.98 2.14
C ASP A 67 3.91 -5.33 1.73
N GLY A 68 4.77 -4.30 1.68
CA GLY A 68 6.20 -4.44 1.41
C GLY A 68 6.58 -4.34 -0.06
N GLN A 69 5.77 -3.73 -0.94
CA GLN A 69 6.09 -3.59 -2.37
C GLN A 69 7.46 -2.91 -2.64
N HIS A 70 7.84 -1.91 -1.86
CA HIS A 70 9.15 -1.26 -2.01
C HIS A 70 10.29 -2.17 -1.55
N ARG A 71 10.06 -3.01 -0.51
CA ARG A 71 11.02 -4.03 -0.05
C ARG A 71 11.20 -5.11 -1.12
N PHE A 72 10.09 -5.53 -1.76
CA PHE A 72 10.12 -6.47 -2.88
C PHE A 72 10.99 -5.94 -4.02
N GLU A 73 10.74 -4.71 -4.50
CA GLU A 73 11.51 -4.12 -5.59
C GLU A 73 12.99 -3.97 -5.22
N ALA A 74 13.29 -3.53 -4.00
CA ALA A 74 14.67 -3.38 -3.54
C ALA A 74 15.41 -4.73 -3.47
N ALA A 75 14.77 -5.77 -2.97
CA ALA A 75 15.35 -7.11 -2.89
C ALA A 75 15.53 -7.73 -4.27
N LYS A 76 14.54 -7.59 -5.15
CA LYS A 76 14.59 -8.04 -6.55
C LYS A 76 15.76 -7.40 -7.32
N ASP A 77 15.92 -6.07 -7.21
CA ASP A 77 17.01 -5.34 -7.85
C ASP A 77 18.40 -5.80 -7.37
N LEU A 78 18.52 -6.29 -6.14
CA LEU A 78 19.75 -6.79 -5.56
C LEU A 78 19.94 -8.30 -5.71
N GLY A 79 19.00 -9.02 -6.31
CA GLY A 79 19.05 -10.48 -6.44
C GLY A 79 18.90 -11.21 -5.09
N LEU A 80 18.30 -10.56 -4.08
CA LEU A 80 18.11 -11.12 -2.75
C LEU A 80 16.83 -11.97 -2.67
N PRO A 81 16.81 -13.05 -1.87
CA PRO A 81 15.64 -13.89 -1.71
C PRO A 81 14.48 -13.09 -1.10
N ILE A 82 13.28 -13.27 -1.62
CA ILE A 82 12.06 -12.69 -1.05
C ILE A 82 11.59 -13.58 0.10
N ARG A 83 11.43 -12.99 1.27
CA ARG A 83 10.78 -13.60 2.43
C ARG A 83 9.37 -13.09 2.56
N TYR A 84 8.40 -13.99 2.69
CA TYR A 84 7.00 -13.63 2.66
C TYR A 84 6.14 -14.58 3.49
N PHE A 85 4.93 -14.16 3.81
CA PHE A 85 3.87 -15.03 4.31
C PHE A 85 2.54 -14.70 3.63
N ILE A 86 1.68 -15.72 3.55
CA ILE A 86 0.41 -15.64 2.85
C ILE A 86 -0.69 -15.32 3.86
N CYS A 87 -1.44 -14.25 3.64
CA CYS A 87 -2.66 -13.91 4.36
C CYS A 87 -3.83 -14.06 3.41
N ASN A 88 -4.64 -15.12 3.59
CA ASN A 88 -5.81 -15.34 2.78
C ASN A 88 -6.81 -14.19 2.95
N ASP A 89 -7.60 -13.93 1.90
CA ASP A 89 -8.67 -12.92 1.87
C ASP A 89 -8.21 -11.47 2.09
N TYR A 90 -6.88 -11.21 2.01
CA TYR A 90 -6.37 -9.86 2.02
C TYR A 90 -6.43 -9.26 0.61
N GLY A 91 -6.90 -8.00 0.53
CA GLY A 91 -7.04 -7.24 -0.70
C GLY A 91 -6.69 -5.77 -0.51
N LEU A 92 -7.20 -4.90 -1.37
CA LEU A 92 -6.93 -3.47 -1.34
C LEU A 92 -7.32 -2.80 -0.01
N THR A 93 -8.40 -3.26 0.63
CA THR A 93 -8.81 -2.73 1.95
C THR A 93 -7.72 -2.92 2.99
N GLN A 94 -7.10 -4.10 3.06
CA GLN A 94 -6.02 -4.40 3.99
C GLN A 94 -4.74 -3.62 3.65
N VAL A 95 -4.45 -3.41 2.35
CA VAL A 95 -3.37 -2.50 1.91
C VAL A 95 -3.58 -1.11 2.49
N GLN A 96 -4.79 -0.56 2.40
CA GLN A 96 -5.11 0.77 2.92
C GLN A 96 -4.97 0.84 4.44
N ILE A 97 -5.50 -0.15 5.18
CA ILE A 97 -5.40 -0.24 6.64
C ILE A 97 -3.94 -0.31 7.10
N LEU A 98 -3.13 -1.20 6.50
CA LEU A 98 -1.73 -1.36 6.86
C LEU A 98 -0.90 -0.09 6.56
N ASN A 99 -1.24 0.63 5.51
CA ASN A 99 -0.54 1.86 5.13
C ASN A 99 -1.04 3.11 5.88
N ALA A 100 -2.23 3.10 6.46
CA ALA A 100 -2.79 4.25 7.17
C ALA A 100 -1.92 4.72 8.36
N ASN A 101 -1.24 3.77 9.02
CA ASN A 101 -0.43 4.04 10.21
C ASN A 101 1.07 4.23 9.91
N THR A 102 1.55 3.86 8.72
CA THR A 102 2.99 3.92 8.38
C THR A 102 3.38 5.12 7.55
N SER A 103 2.46 5.63 6.73
CA SER A 103 2.64 6.84 5.94
C SER A 103 1.27 7.23 5.39
N ASN A 104 0.75 8.37 5.84
CA ASN A 104 -0.53 8.86 5.34
C ASN A 104 -0.52 8.94 3.80
N TRP A 105 -1.49 8.32 3.18
CA TRP A 105 -1.71 8.45 1.75
C TRP A 105 -1.96 9.93 1.42
N LYS A 106 -1.22 10.44 0.45
CA LYS A 106 -1.47 11.76 -0.11
C LYS A 106 -2.66 11.69 -1.06
N LYS A 107 -3.30 12.82 -1.34
CA LYS A 107 -4.40 12.92 -2.31
C LYS A 107 -4.06 12.31 -3.67
N ILE A 108 -2.81 12.47 -4.13
CA ILE A 108 -2.34 11.90 -5.39
C ILE A 108 -2.27 10.37 -5.37
N ASP A 109 -1.99 9.75 -4.22
CA ASP A 109 -1.99 8.29 -4.08
C ASP A 109 -3.41 7.73 -4.26
N TYR A 110 -4.41 8.40 -3.66
CA TYR A 110 -5.82 8.05 -3.85
C TYR A 110 -6.28 8.25 -5.31
N LEU A 111 -5.91 9.37 -5.94
CA LEU A 111 -6.22 9.61 -7.35
C LEU A 111 -5.71 8.46 -8.22
N ASN A 112 -4.45 8.08 -8.07
CA ASN A 112 -3.85 6.98 -8.85
C ASN A 112 -4.55 5.65 -8.58
N ALA A 113 -4.80 5.32 -7.31
CA ALA A 113 -5.49 4.09 -6.93
C ALA A 113 -6.87 3.98 -7.58
N TYR A 114 -7.68 5.05 -7.53
CA TYR A 114 -9.02 5.03 -8.14
C TYR A 114 -8.98 5.06 -9.67
N CYS A 115 -7.96 5.65 -10.29
CA CYS A 115 -7.73 5.53 -11.72
C CYS A 115 -7.42 4.09 -12.12
N ASP A 116 -6.59 3.38 -11.36
CA ASP A 116 -6.24 1.97 -11.61
C ASP A 116 -7.45 1.03 -11.44
N LEU A 117 -8.40 1.42 -10.59
CA LEU A 117 -9.68 0.74 -10.43
C LEU A 117 -10.72 1.11 -11.50
N GLY A 118 -10.33 1.92 -12.51
CA GLY A 118 -11.20 2.29 -13.64
C GLY A 118 -12.32 3.26 -13.28
N LYS A 119 -12.22 4.00 -12.15
CA LYS A 119 -13.25 4.97 -11.75
C LYS A 119 -13.24 6.18 -12.69
N GLU A 120 -14.28 6.34 -13.48
CA GLU A 120 -14.38 7.36 -14.55
C GLU A 120 -14.08 8.78 -14.09
N GLN A 121 -14.62 9.21 -12.94
CA GLN A 121 -14.39 10.53 -12.41
C GLN A 121 -12.91 10.83 -12.13
N TYR A 122 -12.18 9.82 -11.66
CA TYR A 122 -10.75 9.95 -11.37
C TYR A 122 -9.90 9.88 -12.64
N LEU A 123 -10.31 9.10 -13.64
CA LEU A 123 -9.69 9.08 -14.97
C LEU A 123 -9.83 10.44 -15.65
N LEU A 124 -11.01 11.07 -15.56
CA LEU A 124 -11.25 12.43 -16.07
C LEU A 124 -10.36 13.46 -15.37
N LEU A 125 -10.29 13.42 -14.03
CA LEU A 125 -9.44 14.32 -13.24
C LEU A 125 -7.96 14.14 -13.61
N ARG A 126 -7.47 12.91 -13.74
CA ARG A 126 -6.09 12.63 -14.16
C ARG A 126 -5.79 13.18 -15.56
N LYS A 127 -6.71 12.95 -16.51
CA LYS A 127 -6.57 13.48 -17.86
C LYS A 127 -6.55 15.02 -17.87
N PHE A 128 -7.39 15.68 -17.08
CA PHE A 128 -7.40 17.13 -16.92
C PHE A 128 -6.08 17.64 -16.36
N MET A 129 -5.55 17.02 -15.30
CA MET A 129 -4.24 17.38 -14.74
C MET A 129 -3.09 17.24 -15.74
N GLN A 130 -3.14 16.21 -16.59
CA GLN A 130 -2.12 16.01 -17.64
C GLN A 130 -2.19 17.10 -18.72
N SER A 131 -3.39 17.61 -19.01
CA SER A 131 -3.60 18.71 -19.97
C SER A 131 -3.18 20.09 -19.41
N TYR A 132 -3.14 20.22 -18.10
CA TYR A 132 -2.82 21.47 -17.40
C TYR A 132 -1.78 21.23 -16.29
N PRO A 133 -0.52 20.97 -16.65
CA PRO A 133 0.51 20.54 -15.70
C PRO A 133 0.87 21.61 -14.65
N ASP A 134 0.59 22.88 -14.93
CA ASP A 134 0.84 24.00 -14.01
C ASP A 134 -0.20 24.09 -12.88
N PHE A 135 -1.31 23.37 -13.00
CA PHE A 135 -2.35 23.36 -11.99
C PHE A 135 -2.14 22.24 -10.97
N SER A 136 -2.18 22.63 -9.70
CA SER A 136 -2.13 21.66 -8.61
C SER A 136 -3.42 20.82 -8.54
N LEU A 137 -3.33 19.61 -7.98
CA LEU A 137 -4.50 18.73 -7.82
C LEU A 137 -5.72 19.42 -7.16
N PRO A 138 -5.60 20.22 -6.08
CA PRO A 138 -6.73 20.93 -5.52
C PRO A 138 -7.39 21.92 -6.49
N ILE A 139 -6.61 22.58 -7.35
CA ILE A 139 -7.14 23.50 -8.37
C ILE A 139 -7.94 22.69 -9.41
N CYS A 140 -7.38 21.57 -9.90
CA CYS A 140 -8.06 20.72 -10.86
C CYS A 140 -9.37 20.13 -10.29
N GLU A 141 -9.36 19.68 -9.03
CA GLU A 141 -10.57 19.25 -8.33
C GLU A 141 -11.65 20.36 -8.29
N THR A 142 -11.24 21.57 -7.95
CA THR A 142 -12.16 22.73 -7.88
C THR A 142 -12.77 23.06 -9.23
N LEU A 143 -11.96 23.08 -10.29
CA LEU A 143 -12.41 23.40 -11.64
C LEU A 143 -13.37 22.37 -12.21
N LEU A 144 -13.09 21.09 -12.01
CA LEU A 144 -13.95 19.99 -12.50
C LEU A 144 -15.24 19.83 -11.70
N CYS A 145 -15.20 20.06 -10.39
CA CYS A 145 -16.39 19.94 -9.53
C CYS A 145 -17.25 21.20 -9.50
N GLY A 146 -16.83 22.29 -10.16
CA GLY A 146 -17.57 23.54 -10.20
C GLY A 146 -17.69 24.26 -8.85
N ASN A 147 -16.88 23.92 -7.87
CA ASN A 147 -17.00 24.39 -6.49
C ASN A 147 -16.09 25.60 -6.24
N LEU A 148 -16.42 26.74 -6.84
CA LEU A 148 -15.74 28.04 -6.64
C LEU A 148 -16.14 28.74 -5.31
N GLY A 149 -16.87 28.08 -4.42
CA GLY A 149 -17.37 28.66 -3.19
C GLY A 149 -17.33 27.74 -1.98
N ASN A 150 -16.55 28.12 -0.95
CA ASN A 150 -16.42 27.51 0.36
C ASN A 150 -15.56 26.22 0.47
N GLY A 151 -14.26 26.42 0.39
CA GLY A 151 -13.21 25.40 0.40
C GLY A 151 -12.93 24.70 1.71
N ARG A 152 -13.85 23.94 2.28
CA ARG A 152 -13.49 22.95 3.34
C ARG A 152 -14.36 21.70 3.41
N LYS A 153 -15.50 21.61 2.72
CA LYS A 153 -16.44 20.48 2.85
C LYS A 153 -16.61 19.59 1.61
N SER A 154 -16.11 20.00 0.42
CA SER A 154 -16.41 19.32 -0.84
C SER A 154 -15.40 18.22 -1.22
N THR A 155 -14.14 18.36 -0.87
CA THR A 155 -13.10 17.37 -1.22
C THR A 155 -13.27 16.02 -0.53
N ASN A 156 -13.88 16.00 0.66
CA ASN A 156 -14.21 14.74 1.34
C ASN A 156 -15.39 13.99 0.70
N LYS A 157 -16.29 14.68 -0.02
CA LYS A 157 -17.49 14.03 -0.56
C LYS A 157 -17.20 13.21 -1.81
N MET A 158 -16.25 13.62 -2.64
CA MET A 158 -15.84 12.86 -3.83
C MET A 158 -14.97 11.65 -3.47
N LEU A 159 -14.14 11.79 -2.43
CA LEU A 159 -13.30 10.71 -1.90
C LEU A 159 -14.09 9.73 -1.02
N VAL A 160 -15.13 10.18 -0.32
CA VAL A 160 -15.92 9.36 0.62
C VAL A 160 -17.10 8.65 -0.07
N SER A 161 -17.65 9.17 -1.19
CA SER A 161 -18.72 8.48 -1.92
C SER A 161 -18.27 7.24 -2.71
N ALA A 162 -16.97 6.95 -2.72
CA ALA A 162 -16.42 5.74 -3.34
C ALA A 162 -16.26 4.58 -2.35
N THR A 163 -16.67 4.75 -1.09
CA THR A 163 -16.57 3.73 -0.03
C THR A 163 -17.92 3.11 0.37
N ASN A 164 -18.98 3.36 -0.39
CA ASN A 164 -20.27 2.66 -0.25
C ASN A 164 -20.57 1.80 -1.45
#